data_2e47e6b1f31aaf254b95f29309cbd463
#
_entry.id   2e47e6b1f31aaf254b95f29309cbd463
#
_cell.length_a   1.000
_cell.length_b   1.000
_cell.length_c   1.000
_cell.angle_alpha   90.00
_cell.angle_beta   90.00
_cell.angle_gamma   90.00
#
_symmetry.space_group_name_H-M   'P 1'
#
loop_
_entity.id
_entity.type
_entity.pdbx_description
1 polymer ?
#
loop_
_entity_poly.entity_id
_entity_poly.type
_entity_poly.pdbx_seq_one_letter_code
_entity_poly.pdbx_strand_id
1 'polypeptide(L)'
;MQMLGAAAVLALAGCAAAPVHDATYVLQPRQRLDLARGVTLTYDSFSDSRCPANVRCIWAGRLAFRFILQDRDGSEEFTLGPDQPVATPAALHGAHVALDLGSVPAARTGAPRTADLMPVTLTITAPTTPHSPSRP
;
A
#
# COMPACT_ATOMS: atom_id res chain seq x y z
N MET A 1 -42.31 -49.82 -2.02
CA MET A 1 -40.99 -49.46 -1.48
C MET A 1 -40.47 -48.29 -2.30
N GLN A 2 -40.65 -47.09 -1.78
CA GLN A 2 -40.17 -45.84 -2.40
C GLN A 2 -38.86 -45.44 -1.74
N MET A 3 -37.76 -45.45 -2.50
CA MET A 3 -36.47 -44.92 -2.05
C MET A 3 -36.40 -43.43 -2.37
N LEU A 4 -36.46 -42.60 -1.32
CA LEU A 4 -36.17 -41.19 -1.43
C LEU A 4 -34.65 -41.01 -1.50
N GLY A 5 -34.14 -40.57 -2.65
CA GLY A 5 -32.77 -40.13 -2.81
C GLY A 5 -32.62 -38.69 -2.30
N ALA A 6 -31.91 -38.50 -1.20
CA ALA A 6 -31.55 -37.19 -0.73
C ALA A 6 -30.36 -36.65 -1.54
N ALA A 7 -30.59 -35.68 -2.39
CA ALA A 7 -29.53 -34.95 -3.08
C ALA A 7 -28.89 -33.94 -2.10
N ALA A 8 -27.67 -34.21 -1.66
CA ALA A 8 -26.86 -33.30 -0.88
C ALA A 8 -26.30 -32.20 -1.80
N VAL A 9 -26.82 -30.99 -1.69
CA VAL A 9 -26.28 -29.80 -2.35
C VAL A 9 -25.07 -29.32 -1.53
N LEU A 10 -23.85 -29.59 -2.01
CA LEU A 10 -22.63 -28.97 -1.46
C LEU A 10 -22.62 -27.51 -1.89
N ALA A 11 -22.93 -26.63 -0.95
CA ALA A 11 -22.67 -25.20 -1.10
C ALA A 11 -21.16 -24.97 -1.01
N LEU A 12 -20.51 -24.69 -2.16
CA LEU A 12 -19.15 -24.15 -2.19
C LEU A 12 -19.21 -22.70 -1.69
N ALA A 13 -18.94 -22.51 -0.40
CA ALA A 13 -18.68 -21.19 0.14
C ALA A 13 -17.33 -20.71 -0.42
N GLY A 14 -17.37 -19.98 -1.52
CA GLY A 14 -16.21 -19.28 -2.05
C GLY A 14 -15.69 -18.28 -1.02
N CYS A 15 -14.46 -18.44 -0.55
CA CYS A 15 -13.79 -17.43 0.25
C CYS A 15 -13.52 -16.20 -0.63
N ALA A 16 -14.48 -15.29 -0.72
CA ALA A 16 -14.23 -13.98 -1.30
C ALA A 16 -13.24 -13.22 -0.40
N ALA A 17 -12.09 -12.81 -0.96
CA ALA A 17 -11.17 -11.93 -0.27
C ALA A 17 -11.90 -10.63 0.06
N ALA A 18 -11.78 -10.16 1.32
CA ALA A 18 -12.37 -8.90 1.72
C ALA A 18 -11.74 -7.76 0.90
N PRO A 19 -12.54 -6.86 0.30
CA PRO A 19 -12.01 -5.76 -0.49
C PRO A 19 -11.24 -4.77 0.39
N VAL A 20 -10.20 -4.18 -0.17
CA VAL A 20 -9.51 -3.05 0.42
C VAL A 20 -10.41 -1.81 0.26
N HIS A 21 -10.57 -1.04 1.32
CA HIS A 21 -11.39 0.17 1.33
C HIS A 21 -10.54 1.43 1.18
N ASP A 22 -11.17 2.50 0.70
CA ASP A 22 -10.56 3.82 0.66
C ASP A 22 -10.23 4.28 2.08
N ALA A 23 -8.98 4.63 2.33
CA ALA A 23 -8.54 5.10 3.63
C ALA A 23 -7.19 5.83 3.54
N THR A 24 -6.95 6.70 4.51
CA THR A 24 -5.68 7.40 4.69
C THR A 24 -5.03 6.95 5.99
N TYR A 25 -3.74 6.63 5.89
CA TYR A 25 -2.95 6.11 7.01
C TYR A 25 -1.68 6.91 7.20
N VAL A 26 -1.31 7.14 8.45
CA VAL A 26 0.02 7.67 8.81
C VAL A 26 0.83 6.53 9.38
N LEU A 27 1.98 6.23 8.78
CA LEU A 27 2.86 5.14 9.17
C LEU A 27 4.23 5.65 9.59
N GLN A 28 4.76 5.05 10.63
CA GLN A 28 6.15 5.20 11.05
C GLN A 28 7.02 4.12 10.40
N PRO A 29 8.34 4.32 10.25
CA PRO A 29 9.26 3.26 9.84
C PRO A 29 9.09 2.02 10.71
N ARG A 30 9.10 0.86 10.09
CA ARG A 30 8.88 -0.47 10.69
C ARG A 30 7.45 -0.75 11.14
N GLN A 31 6.53 0.19 10.98
CA GLN A 31 5.13 -0.04 11.32
C GLN A 31 4.45 -0.95 10.30
N ARG A 32 3.61 -1.85 10.84
CA ARG A 32 2.79 -2.77 10.08
C ARG A 32 1.33 -2.36 10.18
N LEU A 33 0.60 -2.50 9.09
CA LEU A 33 -0.81 -2.15 8.96
C LEU A 33 -1.57 -3.27 8.25
N ASP A 34 -2.63 -3.75 8.84
CA ASP A 34 -3.54 -4.69 8.21
C ASP A 34 -4.55 -3.92 7.36
N LEU A 35 -4.48 -4.09 6.03
CA LEU A 35 -5.35 -3.41 5.07
C LEU A 35 -6.66 -4.13 4.85
N ALA A 36 -6.61 -5.47 4.85
CA ALA A 36 -7.75 -6.35 4.67
C ALA A 36 -7.40 -7.71 5.29
N ARG A 37 -8.38 -8.61 5.33
CA ARG A 37 -8.14 -9.96 5.85
C ARG A 37 -7.01 -10.65 5.07
N GLY A 38 -5.90 -10.90 5.75
CA GLY A 38 -4.73 -11.57 5.19
C GLY A 38 -3.87 -10.70 4.28
N VAL A 39 -4.07 -9.37 4.27
CA VAL A 39 -3.24 -8.42 3.54
C VAL A 39 -2.63 -7.41 4.49
N THR A 40 -1.32 -7.44 4.62
CA THR A 40 -0.56 -6.58 5.54
C THR A 40 0.43 -5.73 4.79
N LEU A 41 0.42 -4.42 5.04
CA LEU A 41 1.40 -3.46 4.53
C LEU A 41 2.39 -3.12 5.64
N THR A 42 3.68 -3.20 5.33
CA THR A 42 4.75 -2.76 6.22
C THR A 42 5.51 -1.60 5.59
N TYR A 43 5.63 -0.50 6.32
CA TYR A 43 6.60 0.54 5.98
C TYR A 43 7.98 0.07 6.45
N ASP A 44 8.81 -0.46 5.53
CA ASP A 44 10.07 -1.10 5.88
C ASP A 44 11.16 -0.10 6.23
N SER A 45 11.45 0.80 5.30
CA SER A 45 12.58 1.73 5.42
C SER A 45 12.44 2.91 4.49
N PHE A 46 13.29 3.90 4.66
CA PHE A 46 13.44 5.00 3.71
C PHE A 46 14.90 5.29 3.43
N SER A 47 15.14 5.96 2.31
CA SER A 47 16.44 6.50 1.91
C SER A 47 16.26 7.96 1.49
N ASP A 48 16.97 8.86 2.13
CA ASP A 48 16.92 10.29 1.83
C ASP A 48 18.32 10.82 1.53
N SER A 49 18.59 11.06 0.26
CA SER A 49 19.83 11.67 -0.22
C SER A 49 19.60 13.03 -0.88
N ARG A 50 18.42 13.63 -0.64
CA ARG A 50 18.07 14.93 -1.22
C ARG A 50 19.06 16.03 -0.80
N CYS A 51 19.32 16.95 -1.73
CA CYS A 51 20.11 18.13 -1.43
C CYS A 51 19.29 19.11 -0.59
N PRO A 52 19.76 19.52 0.59
CA PRO A 52 19.11 20.56 1.38
C PRO A 52 19.13 21.93 0.65
N ALA A 53 18.13 22.78 0.91
CA ALA A 53 17.95 24.06 0.22
C ALA A 53 19.14 25.01 0.35
N ASN A 54 19.89 24.94 1.46
CA ASN A 54 21.01 25.83 1.77
C ASN A 54 22.40 25.25 1.45
N VAL A 55 22.42 24.11 0.74
CA VAL A 55 23.65 23.39 0.39
C VAL A 55 23.73 23.24 -1.11
N ARG A 56 24.92 23.46 -1.67
CA ARG A 56 25.21 23.17 -3.06
C ARG A 56 25.68 21.73 -3.19
N CYS A 57 24.85 20.85 -3.77
CA CYS A 57 25.16 19.45 -4.03
C CYS A 57 25.55 19.24 -5.48
N ILE A 58 26.42 18.24 -5.72
CA ILE A 58 26.78 17.81 -7.08
C ILE A 58 25.63 17.05 -7.74
N TRP A 59 24.81 16.36 -6.92
CA TRP A 59 23.66 15.56 -7.33
C TRP A 59 22.39 16.06 -6.65
N ALA A 60 21.26 15.99 -7.35
CA ALA A 60 19.97 16.36 -6.78
C ALA A 60 19.53 15.43 -5.62
N GLY A 61 20.02 14.20 -5.61
CA GLY A 61 19.62 13.19 -4.66
C GLY A 61 18.18 12.70 -4.85
N ARG A 62 17.76 11.76 -4.01
CA ARG A 62 16.42 11.15 -4.08
C ARG A 62 15.89 10.87 -2.68
N LEU A 63 14.57 10.88 -2.58
CA LEU A 63 13.83 10.36 -1.43
C LEU A 63 13.02 9.15 -1.89
N ALA A 64 13.16 8.04 -1.19
CA ALA A 64 12.45 6.82 -1.48
C ALA A 64 11.99 6.15 -0.19
N PHE A 65 10.72 5.76 -0.16
CA PHE A 65 10.09 5.01 0.92
C PHE A 65 9.81 3.60 0.43
N ARG A 66 10.32 2.61 1.14
CA ARG A 66 10.19 1.20 0.79
C ARG A 66 9.09 0.56 1.60
N PHE A 67 8.22 -0.18 0.91
CA PHE A 67 7.09 -0.89 1.48
C PHE A 67 7.13 -2.35 1.11
N ILE A 68 6.63 -3.19 2.02
CA ILE A 68 6.45 -4.62 1.80
C ILE A 68 4.98 -4.94 2.02
N LEU A 69 4.34 -5.49 1.00
CA LEU A 69 2.98 -5.97 1.05
C LEU A 69 2.99 -7.50 1.12
N GLN A 70 2.33 -8.06 2.09
CA GLN A 70 2.24 -9.50 2.29
C GLN A 70 0.77 -9.94 2.21
N ASP A 71 0.52 -10.99 1.46
CA ASP A 71 -0.75 -11.68 1.41
C ASP A 71 -0.53 -13.19 1.58
N ARG A 72 -1.59 -14.00 1.38
CA ARG A 72 -1.51 -15.46 1.46
C ARG A 72 -0.63 -16.07 0.37
N ASP A 73 -0.45 -15.40 -0.76
CA ASP A 73 0.24 -15.91 -1.94
C ASP A 73 1.72 -15.52 -1.95
N GLY A 74 2.11 -14.56 -1.11
CA GLY A 74 3.51 -14.15 -1.01
C GLY A 74 3.73 -12.74 -0.51
N SER A 75 4.85 -12.17 -0.95
CA SER A 75 5.32 -10.86 -0.55
C SER A 75 5.71 -10.07 -1.79
N GLU A 76 5.24 -8.83 -1.88
CA GLU A 76 5.56 -7.88 -2.92
C GLU A 76 6.20 -6.65 -2.31
N GLU A 77 7.26 -6.17 -2.93
CA GLU A 77 7.98 -4.98 -2.50
C GLU A 77 7.78 -3.86 -3.51
N PHE A 78 7.52 -2.65 -3.03
CA PHE A 78 7.43 -1.47 -3.87
C PHE A 78 7.99 -0.23 -3.16
N THR A 79 8.29 0.79 -3.95
CA THR A 79 8.88 2.04 -3.49
C THR A 79 8.02 3.21 -3.93
N LEU A 80 7.80 4.16 -3.03
CA LEU A 80 7.16 5.45 -3.32
C LEU A 80 8.13 6.58 -3.02
N GLY A 81 7.93 7.68 -3.70
CA GLY A 81 8.71 8.91 -3.51
C GLY A 81 8.19 10.04 -4.38
N PRO A 82 8.80 11.23 -4.32
CA PRO A 82 8.37 12.36 -5.13
C PRO A 82 8.38 12.09 -6.65
N ASP A 83 9.30 11.23 -7.11
CA ASP A 83 9.40 10.86 -8.53
C ASP A 83 8.35 9.79 -8.92
N GLN A 84 7.90 9.00 -7.97
CA GLN A 84 6.89 7.96 -8.15
C GLN A 84 5.96 7.91 -6.94
N PRO A 85 4.98 8.82 -6.87
CA PRO A 85 4.14 8.94 -5.68
C PRO A 85 3.01 7.92 -5.59
N VAL A 86 2.77 7.13 -6.64
CA VAL A 86 1.67 6.15 -6.71
C VAL A 86 2.19 4.79 -7.14
N ALA A 87 1.72 3.75 -6.48
CA ALA A 87 1.92 2.35 -6.87
C ALA A 87 0.59 1.61 -6.96
N THR A 88 0.57 0.57 -7.77
CA THR A 88 -0.57 -0.35 -7.91
C THR A 88 -0.08 -1.78 -7.68
N PRO A 89 0.16 -2.16 -6.42
CA PRO A 89 0.64 -3.49 -6.11
C PRO A 89 -0.34 -4.58 -6.55
N ALA A 90 0.17 -5.69 -7.08
CA ALA A 90 -0.65 -6.78 -7.61
C ALA A 90 -1.55 -7.40 -6.51
N ALA A 91 -1.04 -7.51 -5.29
CA ALA A 91 -1.77 -8.04 -4.14
C ALA A 91 -2.99 -7.20 -3.72
N LEU A 92 -3.10 -5.96 -4.17
CA LEU A 92 -4.25 -5.09 -3.92
C LEU A 92 -5.31 -5.13 -5.02
N HIS A 93 -5.14 -5.98 -6.04
CA HIS A 93 -6.13 -6.25 -7.09
C HIS A 93 -6.71 -4.99 -7.75
N GLY A 94 -5.83 -4.03 -8.09
CA GLY A 94 -6.19 -2.77 -8.75
C GLY A 94 -6.41 -1.58 -7.84
N ALA A 95 -6.34 -1.74 -6.52
CA ALA A 95 -6.28 -0.59 -5.61
C ALA A 95 -4.95 0.14 -5.75
N HIS A 96 -4.98 1.46 -5.56
CA HIS A 96 -3.80 2.32 -5.63
C HIS A 96 -3.34 2.71 -4.24
N VAL A 97 -2.02 2.78 -4.07
CA VAL A 97 -1.38 3.35 -2.89
C VAL A 97 -0.69 4.64 -3.30
N ALA A 98 -1.11 5.76 -2.76
CA ALA A 98 -0.57 7.08 -3.07
C ALA A 98 0.12 7.68 -1.84
N LEU A 99 1.32 8.23 -2.05
CA LEU A 99 2.05 9.01 -1.07
C LEU A 99 1.53 10.46 -1.06
N ASP A 100 1.16 10.97 0.10
CA ASP A 100 0.89 12.39 0.27
C ASP A 100 2.19 13.18 0.28
N LEU A 101 2.51 13.81 -0.84
CA LEU A 101 3.72 14.61 -0.98
C LEU A 101 3.72 15.85 -0.08
N GLY A 102 2.55 16.37 0.28
CA GLY A 102 2.42 17.50 1.20
C GLY A 102 2.84 17.16 2.63
N SER A 103 2.80 15.90 3.01
CA SER A 103 3.24 15.42 4.33
C SER A 103 4.73 15.11 4.43
N VAL A 104 5.45 15.11 3.29
CA VAL A 104 6.88 14.79 3.24
C VAL A 104 7.71 15.96 3.76
N PRO A 105 8.55 15.78 4.81
CA PRO A 105 9.38 16.83 5.33
C PRO A 105 10.40 17.32 4.30
N ALA A 106 10.76 18.61 4.38
CA ALA A 106 11.85 19.18 3.58
C ALA A 106 13.20 18.49 3.90
N ALA A 107 14.09 18.44 2.89
CA ALA A 107 15.44 17.94 3.11
C ALA A 107 16.19 18.80 4.14
N ARG A 108 16.89 18.15 5.06
CA ARG A 108 17.64 18.81 6.15
C ARG A 108 19.14 18.60 5.98
N THR A 109 19.90 19.58 6.50
CA THR A 109 21.36 19.44 6.65
C THR A 109 21.66 18.51 7.83
N GLY A 110 22.55 17.58 7.61
CA GLY A 110 22.98 16.59 8.61
C GLY A 110 22.31 15.23 8.41
N ALA A 111 22.97 14.17 8.89
CA ALA A 111 22.40 12.84 8.87
C ALA A 111 21.15 12.80 9.77
N PRO A 112 20.05 12.19 9.34
CA PRO A 112 18.91 11.96 10.20
C PRO A 112 19.39 11.15 11.42
N ARG A 113 19.28 11.74 12.59
CA ARG A 113 19.80 11.12 13.82
C ARG A 113 19.00 9.93 14.29
N THR A 114 17.86 9.69 13.70
CA THR A 114 17.00 8.55 14.01
C THR A 114 16.22 8.19 12.75
N ALA A 115 16.45 6.97 12.27
CA ALA A 115 15.63 6.34 11.22
C ALA A 115 14.12 6.30 11.60
N ASP A 116 13.80 6.64 12.84
CA ASP A 116 12.48 6.53 13.43
C ASP A 116 11.57 7.75 13.22
N LEU A 117 12.05 8.80 12.55
CA LEU A 117 11.35 10.09 12.48
C LEU A 117 10.94 10.52 11.06
N MET A 118 10.70 9.60 10.15
CA MET A 118 10.19 9.91 8.82
C MET A 118 8.81 9.26 8.63
N PRO A 119 7.75 9.82 9.26
CA PRO A 119 6.40 9.31 9.02
C PRO A 119 5.98 9.58 7.59
N VAL A 120 5.15 8.69 7.05
CA VAL A 120 4.54 8.84 5.73
C VAL A 120 3.03 8.82 5.86
N THR A 121 2.37 9.64 5.06
CA THR A 121 0.92 9.57 4.88
C THR A 121 0.62 8.90 3.56
N LEU A 122 -0.12 7.80 3.62
CA LEU A 122 -0.56 7.03 2.45
C LEU A 122 -2.06 7.11 2.32
N THR A 123 -2.54 7.31 1.10
CA THR A 123 -3.95 7.15 0.75
C THR A 123 -4.09 5.89 -0.10
N ILE A 124 -4.97 5.00 0.34
CA ILE A 124 -5.34 3.82 -0.42
C ILE A 124 -6.68 4.08 -1.07
N THR A 125 -6.76 3.88 -2.38
CA THR A 125 -7.97 4.04 -3.17
C THR A 125 -8.35 2.71 -3.78
N ALA A 126 -9.54 2.22 -3.44
CA ALA A 126 -10.07 0.98 -4.00
C ALA A 126 -10.25 1.09 -5.52
N PRO A 127 -10.17 -0.02 -6.27
CA PRO A 127 -10.41 0.00 -7.69
C PRO A 127 -11.84 0.46 -7.96
N THR A 128 -12.00 1.39 -8.90
CA THR A 128 -13.32 1.79 -9.37
C THR A 128 -13.97 0.60 -10.06
N THR A 129 -15.00 0.02 -9.47
CA THR A 129 -15.81 -0.99 -10.14
C THR A 129 -16.52 -0.30 -11.30
N PRO A 130 -16.29 -0.70 -12.56
CA PRO A 130 -17.08 -0.14 -13.65
C PRO A 130 -18.54 -0.47 -13.38
N HIS A 131 -19.36 0.56 -13.17
CA HIS A 131 -20.79 0.42 -13.03
C HIS A 131 -21.30 -0.11 -14.37
N SER A 132 -21.60 -1.41 -14.42
CA SER A 132 -22.24 -2.01 -15.56
C SER A 132 -23.61 -1.33 -15.67
N PRO A 133 -23.91 -0.57 -16.74
CA PRO A 133 -25.23 0.02 -16.88
C PRO A 133 -26.24 -1.13 -16.91
N SER A 134 -27.16 -1.11 -15.96
CA SER A 134 -28.28 -2.02 -15.96
C SER A 134 -29.02 -1.83 -17.30
N ARG A 135 -28.92 -2.85 -18.12
CA ARG A 135 -29.67 -2.89 -19.40
C ARG A 135 -31.13 -2.91 -19.03
N PRO A 136 -31.97 -2.00 -19.57
CA PRO A 136 -33.42 -2.03 -19.38
C PRO A 136 -34.03 -3.29 -19.99
#